data_ebf3a279a089703c2066d9b133a84ba9
#
_entry.id   ebf3a279a089703c2066d9b133a84ba9
#
_cell.length_a   1.000
_cell.length_b   1.000
_cell.length_c   1.000
_cell.angle_alpha   90.00
_cell.angle_beta   90.00
_cell.angle_gamma   90.00
#
_symmetry.space_group_name_H-M   'P 1'
#
loop_
_entity.id
_entity.type
_entity.pdbx_description
1 polymer ?
#
loop_
_entity_poly.entity_id
_entity_poly.type
_entity_poly.pdbx_seq_one_letter_code
_entity_poly.pdbx_strand_id
1 'polypeptide(L)'
;MSQEKLTNQFLSFLSVTKKPVSLNFLNELVKAHQEKVKWETLTKIIDWGKGKKTGNYFPSIKTYINRITTKGMGGTCWTHSIGFHWLLSNLGFSVQYMYMDPGHLCLRINLEQPYYVDVGYCAPLFQAFPLYESFQVSDVRETFAYQVSNKEIHITRDPGPAKILNTEPIHLTSMKELITKSNDWHSSPVLKKIQIFGYIDGIPTSINDNVLKRYFQGKKSEHSLTSSELTYWITEKFCIDKKMYQTATEIFNEKTSKNKLLLHMLSNSLF
;
A
#
# COMPACT_ATOMS: atom_id res chain seq x y z
N MET A 1 -20.14 -11.98 9.71
CA MET A 1 -20.28 -10.52 9.95
C MET A 1 -20.91 -9.95 8.71
N SER A 2 -21.97 -9.14 8.82
CA SER A 2 -22.62 -8.52 7.66
C SER A 2 -21.71 -7.48 6.99
N GLN A 3 -21.97 -7.18 5.72
CA GLN A 3 -21.24 -6.13 4.98
C GLN A 3 -21.38 -4.78 5.68
N GLU A 4 -22.57 -4.45 6.14
CA GLU A 4 -22.85 -3.22 6.90
C GLU A 4 -21.97 -3.10 8.15
N LYS A 5 -21.85 -4.17 8.95
CA LYS A 5 -21.01 -4.17 10.14
C LYS A 5 -19.53 -3.95 9.80
N LEU A 6 -19.04 -4.54 8.72
CA LEU A 6 -17.68 -4.34 8.23
C LEU A 6 -17.46 -2.90 7.73
N THR A 7 -18.43 -2.35 7.00
CA THR A 7 -18.41 -0.95 6.55
C THR A 7 -18.34 0.01 7.72
N ASN A 8 -19.19 -0.18 8.73
CA ASN A 8 -19.20 0.65 9.93
C ASN A 8 -17.89 0.53 10.73
N GLN A 9 -17.31 -0.67 10.84
CA GLN A 9 -16.02 -0.88 11.48
C GLN A 9 -14.90 -0.13 10.73
N PHE A 10 -14.90 -0.15 9.40
CA PHE A 10 -13.90 0.56 8.61
C PHE A 10 -14.08 2.09 8.74
N LEU A 11 -15.29 2.61 8.63
CA LEU A 11 -15.57 4.04 8.82
C LEU A 11 -15.18 4.51 10.22
N SER A 12 -15.49 3.73 11.26
CA SER A 12 -15.10 4.03 12.64
C SER A 12 -13.57 4.11 12.78
N PHE A 13 -12.83 3.18 12.19
CA PHE A 13 -11.36 3.22 12.15
C PHE A 13 -10.83 4.48 11.45
N LEU A 14 -11.45 4.87 10.33
CA LEU A 14 -11.11 6.10 9.62
C LEU A 14 -11.54 7.36 10.39
N SER A 15 -12.41 7.26 11.40
CA SER A 15 -13.08 8.37 12.08
C SER A 15 -13.90 9.24 11.13
N VAL A 16 -14.56 8.60 10.17
CA VAL A 16 -15.40 9.25 9.16
C VAL A 16 -16.84 8.79 9.34
N THR A 17 -17.77 9.74 9.35
CA THR A 17 -19.20 9.45 9.40
C THR A 17 -19.74 9.24 7.98
N LYS A 18 -20.61 8.26 7.81
CA LYS A 18 -21.29 8.01 6.53
C LYS A 18 -22.10 9.24 6.08
N LYS A 19 -21.91 9.64 4.84
CA LYS A 19 -22.57 10.78 4.18
C LYS A 19 -23.12 10.34 2.82
N PRO A 20 -23.99 11.13 2.18
CA PRO A 20 -24.36 10.92 0.77
C PRO A 20 -23.13 10.93 -0.13
N VAL A 21 -23.19 10.16 -1.22
CA VAL A 21 -22.13 10.09 -2.24
C VAL A 21 -21.89 11.49 -2.80
N SER A 22 -20.66 11.96 -2.70
CA SER A 22 -20.22 13.27 -3.20
C SER A 22 -18.69 13.32 -3.27
N LEU A 23 -18.14 14.24 -4.04
CA LEU A 23 -16.69 14.47 -4.12
C LEU A 23 -16.10 14.84 -2.75
N ASN A 24 -16.79 15.67 -1.97
CA ASN A 24 -16.33 16.05 -0.63
C ASN A 24 -16.23 14.84 0.30
N PHE A 25 -17.21 13.94 0.26
CA PHE A 25 -17.17 12.72 1.07
C PHE A 25 -16.08 11.76 0.58
N LEU A 26 -15.89 11.64 -0.72
CA LEU A 26 -14.77 10.86 -1.29
C LEU A 26 -13.42 11.39 -0.80
N ASN A 27 -13.20 12.71 -0.85
CA ASN A 27 -11.95 13.33 -0.42
C ASN A 27 -11.68 13.12 1.08
N GLU A 28 -12.71 13.21 1.92
CA GLU A 28 -12.60 12.90 3.35
C GLU A 28 -12.15 11.44 3.59
N LEU A 29 -12.73 10.49 2.84
CA LEU A 29 -12.36 9.07 2.91
C LEU A 29 -10.92 8.83 2.43
N VAL A 30 -10.53 9.42 1.30
CA VAL A 30 -9.17 9.29 0.74
C VAL A 30 -8.14 9.83 1.73
N LYS A 31 -8.36 11.03 2.25
CA LYS A 31 -7.45 11.64 3.23
C LYS A 31 -7.31 10.78 4.48
N ALA A 32 -8.45 10.37 5.07
CA ALA A 32 -8.44 9.54 6.27
C ALA A 32 -7.74 8.18 6.05
N HIS A 33 -7.91 7.58 4.88
CA HIS A 33 -7.23 6.33 4.53
C HIS A 33 -5.72 6.53 4.42
N GLN A 34 -5.26 7.55 3.68
CA GLN A 34 -3.84 7.86 3.52
C GLN A 34 -3.14 8.15 4.86
N GLU A 35 -3.82 8.84 5.77
CA GLU A 35 -3.25 9.20 7.07
C GLU A 35 -3.23 8.03 8.06
N LYS A 36 -4.22 7.12 8.02
CA LYS A 36 -4.42 6.11 9.06
C LYS A 36 -3.98 4.70 8.68
N VAL A 37 -4.10 4.32 7.40
CA VAL A 37 -3.75 2.97 6.96
C VAL A 37 -2.27 2.92 6.58
N LYS A 38 -1.49 2.13 7.28
CA LYS A 38 -0.06 1.98 7.02
C LYS A 38 0.18 1.05 5.84
N TRP A 39 1.07 1.47 4.96
CA TRP A 39 1.60 0.61 3.91
C TRP A 39 2.75 -0.22 4.49
N GLU A 40 2.75 -1.55 4.27
CA GLU A 40 3.80 -2.42 4.81
C GLU A 40 3.91 -3.75 4.05
N THR A 41 5.08 -4.38 4.13
CA THR A 41 5.36 -5.67 3.49
C THR A 41 5.16 -6.87 4.41
N LEU A 42 4.96 -6.65 5.71
CA LEU A 42 4.90 -7.70 6.73
C LEU A 42 3.74 -8.69 6.49
N THR A 43 2.54 -8.16 6.19
CA THR A 43 1.37 -9.00 5.89
C THR A 43 1.59 -9.89 4.69
N LYS A 44 2.26 -9.37 3.66
CA LYS A 44 2.57 -10.14 2.45
C LYS A 44 3.59 -11.23 2.73
N ILE A 45 4.61 -10.96 3.56
CA ILE A 45 5.59 -11.95 4.02
C ILE A 45 4.91 -13.06 4.82
N ILE A 46 4.01 -12.71 5.75
CA ILE A 46 3.24 -13.68 6.56
C ILE A 46 2.33 -14.54 5.67
N ASP A 47 1.61 -13.92 4.75
CA ASP A 47 0.71 -14.63 3.85
C ASP A 47 1.50 -15.56 2.92
N TRP A 48 2.67 -15.14 2.45
CA TRP A 48 3.58 -16.00 1.72
C TRP A 48 4.04 -17.19 2.56
N GLY A 49 4.47 -16.97 3.81
CA GLY A 49 4.90 -18.01 4.73
C GLY A 49 3.80 -19.03 5.05
N LYS A 50 2.53 -18.61 5.04
CA LYS A 50 1.36 -19.49 5.20
C LYS A 50 0.95 -20.21 3.90
N GLY A 51 1.78 -20.21 2.88
CA GLY A 51 1.52 -20.89 1.61
C GLY A 51 0.55 -20.16 0.68
N LYS A 52 0.24 -18.89 0.92
CA LYS A 52 -0.63 -18.05 0.08
C LYS A 52 0.15 -17.50 -1.14
N LYS A 53 0.57 -18.41 -2.03
CA LYS A 53 1.43 -18.13 -3.20
C LYS A 53 0.68 -18.18 -4.54
N THR A 54 -0.65 -18.19 -4.48
CA THR A 54 -1.46 -18.31 -5.70
C THR A 54 -1.71 -16.95 -6.34
N GLY A 55 -1.79 -16.92 -7.67
CA GLY A 55 -1.95 -15.71 -8.46
C GLY A 55 -3.22 -14.90 -8.20
N ASN A 56 -4.22 -15.47 -7.57
CA ASN A 56 -5.49 -14.81 -7.23
C ASN A 56 -5.65 -14.57 -5.73
N TYR A 57 -4.58 -14.76 -4.95
CA TYR A 57 -4.67 -14.57 -3.51
C TYR A 57 -4.57 -13.11 -3.11
N PHE A 58 -5.60 -12.67 -2.41
CA PHE A 58 -5.61 -11.49 -1.56
C PHE A 58 -6.29 -11.85 -0.23
N PRO A 59 -5.97 -11.14 0.87
CA PRO A 59 -6.71 -11.33 2.10
C PRO A 59 -8.19 -11.02 1.89
N SER A 60 -9.07 -11.77 2.54
CA SER A 60 -10.50 -11.42 2.53
C SER A 60 -10.70 -10.03 3.12
N ILE A 61 -11.78 -9.35 2.73
CA ILE A 61 -12.13 -8.02 3.27
C ILE A 61 -12.23 -8.06 4.81
N LYS A 62 -12.82 -9.11 5.37
CA LYS A 62 -12.84 -9.31 6.83
C LYS A 62 -11.43 -9.36 7.43
N THR A 63 -10.51 -10.06 6.78
CA THR A 63 -9.11 -10.14 7.22
C THR A 63 -8.41 -8.79 7.10
N TYR A 64 -8.61 -8.08 5.99
CA TYR A 64 -8.05 -6.76 5.77
C TYR A 64 -8.53 -5.76 6.83
N ILE A 65 -9.85 -5.64 7.05
CA ILE A 65 -10.42 -4.74 8.05
C ILE A 65 -9.91 -5.09 9.45
N ASN A 66 -9.87 -6.38 9.80
CA ASN A 66 -9.30 -6.78 11.10
C ASN A 66 -7.82 -6.37 11.23
N ARG A 67 -7.02 -6.53 10.18
CA ARG A 67 -5.60 -6.14 10.19
C ARG A 67 -5.42 -4.64 10.41
N ILE A 68 -6.14 -3.79 9.67
CA ILE A 68 -6.01 -2.33 9.84
C ILE A 68 -6.52 -1.85 11.19
N THR A 69 -7.62 -2.42 11.71
CA THR A 69 -8.28 -1.94 12.94
C THR A 69 -7.67 -2.47 14.22
N THR A 70 -7.07 -3.68 14.22
CA THR A 70 -6.59 -4.34 15.44
C THR A 70 -5.10 -4.69 15.42
N LYS A 71 -4.46 -4.64 14.25
CA LYS A 71 -3.06 -5.05 14.08
C LYS A 71 -2.16 -3.96 13.51
N GLY A 72 -2.72 -2.82 13.16
CA GLY A 72 -1.99 -1.69 12.58
C GLY A 72 -1.37 -1.97 11.20
N MET A 73 -1.89 -2.96 10.45
CA MET A 73 -1.26 -3.50 9.24
C MET A 73 -2.19 -3.39 8.04
N GLY A 74 -1.84 -2.58 7.04
CA GLY A 74 -2.65 -2.34 5.84
C GLY A 74 -2.27 -3.20 4.63
N GLY A 75 -1.02 -3.65 4.55
CA GLY A 75 -0.49 -4.37 3.40
C GLY A 75 0.10 -3.46 2.33
N THR A 76 0.23 -3.97 1.11
CA THR A 76 0.82 -3.26 -0.03
C THR A 76 -0.25 -2.58 -0.89
N CYS A 77 0.15 -1.86 -1.92
CA CYS A 77 -0.72 -1.04 -2.78
C CYS A 77 -1.99 -1.76 -3.27
N TRP A 78 -1.86 -3.00 -3.77
CA TRP A 78 -3.02 -3.77 -4.23
C TRP A 78 -4.01 -4.07 -3.10
N THR A 79 -3.52 -4.41 -1.91
CA THR A 79 -4.37 -4.69 -0.75
C THR A 79 -5.14 -3.44 -0.32
N HIS A 80 -4.48 -2.27 -0.33
CA HIS A 80 -5.11 -0.98 -0.06
C HIS A 80 -6.20 -0.66 -1.08
N SER A 81 -5.89 -0.74 -2.37
CA SER A 81 -6.84 -0.43 -3.44
C SER A 81 -8.04 -1.37 -3.43
N ILE A 82 -7.84 -2.67 -3.17
CA ILE A 82 -8.94 -3.64 -3.06
C ILE A 82 -9.82 -3.36 -1.84
N GLY A 83 -9.21 -3.10 -0.69
CA GLY A 83 -9.94 -2.77 0.54
C GLY A 83 -10.73 -1.48 0.41
N PHE A 84 -10.15 -0.45 -0.20
CA PHE A 84 -10.79 0.83 -0.41
C PHE A 84 -11.89 0.78 -1.48
N HIS A 85 -11.65 0.05 -2.58
CA HIS A 85 -12.69 -0.24 -3.58
C HIS A 85 -13.93 -0.86 -2.93
N TRP A 86 -13.71 -1.88 -2.07
CA TRP A 86 -14.82 -2.53 -1.36
C TRP A 86 -15.57 -1.53 -0.47
N LEU A 87 -14.87 -0.70 0.29
CA LEU A 87 -15.50 0.32 1.14
C LEU A 87 -16.36 1.27 0.31
N LEU A 88 -15.78 1.87 -0.73
CA LEU A 88 -16.47 2.83 -1.59
C LEU A 88 -17.70 2.21 -2.26
N SER A 89 -17.59 0.98 -2.77
CA SER A 89 -18.73 0.26 -3.37
C SER A 89 -19.87 0.05 -2.37
N ASN A 90 -19.57 -0.30 -1.11
CA ASN A 90 -20.59 -0.47 -0.06
C ASN A 90 -21.18 0.87 0.45
N LEU A 91 -20.53 1.98 0.15
CA LEU A 91 -21.03 3.33 0.41
C LEU A 91 -21.86 3.89 -0.76
N GLY A 92 -21.93 3.16 -1.89
CA GLY A 92 -22.73 3.53 -3.07
C GLY A 92 -21.98 4.27 -4.16
N PHE A 93 -20.64 4.39 -4.07
CA PHE A 93 -19.84 4.94 -5.16
C PHE A 93 -19.74 3.97 -6.34
N SER A 94 -19.72 4.50 -7.57
CA SER A 94 -19.38 3.75 -8.78
C SER A 94 -17.86 3.68 -8.91
N VAL A 95 -17.27 2.51 -8.60
CA VAL A 95 -15.83 2.31 -8.48
C VAL A 95 -15.34 1.26 -9.46
N GLN A 96 -14.21 1.51 -10.09
CA GLN A 96 -13.54 0.59 -11.01
C GLN A 96 -12.04 0.55 -10.69
N TYR A 97 -11.40 -0.59 -10.98
CA TYR A 97 -9.94 -0.69 -10.91
C TYR A 97 -9.31 -0.16 -12.19
N MET A 98 -8.16 0.50 -12.03
CA MET A 98 -7.25 0.85 -13.11
C MET A 98 -5.85 0.31 -12.82
N TYR A 99 -5.10 0.02 -13.87
CA TYR A 99 -3.74 -0.47 -13.76
C TYR A 99 -2.74 0.60 -14.18
N MET A 100 -1.72 0.78 -13.35
CA MET A 100 -0.59 1.67 -13.61
C MET A 100 0.67 0.83 -13.76
N ASP A 101 1.21 0.81 -14.97
CA ASP A 101 2.41 0.05 -15.30
C ASP A 101 3.68 0.77 -14.82
N PRO A 102 4.65 0.05 -14.24
CA PRO A 102 4.61 -1.35 -13.83
C PRO A 102 3.99 -1.56 -12.43
N GLY A 103 3.11 -2.56 -12.34
CA GLY A 103 2.78 -3.26 -11.09
C GLY A 103 1.95 -2.52 -10.05
N HIS A 104 1.23 -1.44 -10.38
CA HIS A 104 0.43 -0.70 -9.40
C HIS A 104 -1.06 -0.69 -9.73
N LEU A 105 -1.90 -0.72 -8.70
CA LEU A 105 -3.35 -0.70 -8.80
C LEU A 105 -3.90 0.59 -8.16
N CYS A 106 -4.71 1.32 -8.90
CA CYS A 106 -5.43 2.50 -8.45
C CYS A 106 -6.92 2.40 -8.81
N LEU A 107 -7.70 3.44 -8.53
CA LEU A 107 -9.15 3.43 -8.69
C LEU A 107 -9.63 4.58 -9.58
N ARG A 108 -10.65 4.27 -10.37
CA ARG A 108 -11.49 5.23 -11.06
C ARG A 108 -12.83 5.32 -10.33
N ILE A 109 -13.25 6.52 -9.99
CA ILE A 109 -14.53 6.81 -9.34
C ILE A 109 -15.36 7.65 -10.30
N ASN A 110 -16.54 7.16 -10.67
CA ASN A 110 -17.44 7.90 -11.54
C ASN A 110 -18.45 8.67 -10.68
N LEU A 111 -18.37 9.99 -10.72
CA LEU A 111 -19.33 10.95 -10.18
C LEU A 111 -19.89 11.75 -11.34
N GLU A 112 -19.94 13.10 -11.24
CA GLU A 112 -20.26 14.00 -12.35
C GLU A 112 -19.27 13.91 -13.52
N GLN A 113 -18.03 13.48 -13.20
CA GLN A 113 -16.97 13.08 -14.12
C GLN A 113 -16.14 11.96 -13.50
N PRO A 114 -15.26 11.29 -14.27
CA PRO A 114 -14.36 10.29 -13.70
C PRO A 114 -13.21 10.94 -12.92
N TYR A 115 -12.90 10.36 -11.76
CA TYR A 115 -11.82 10.78 -10.87
C TYR A 115 -10.78 9.66 -10.71
N TYR A 116 -9.52 10.06 -10.67
CA TYR A 116 -8.38 9.25 -10.22
C TYR A 116 -8.29 9.28 -8.70
N VAL A 117 -8.19 8.10 -8.09
CA VAL A 117 -8.00 7.91 -6.65
C VAL A 117 -6.93 6.86 -6.42
N ASP A 118 -5.95 7.18 -5.58
CA ASP A 118 -4.89 6.26 -5.25
C ASP A 118 -4.52 6.32 -3.76
N VAL A 119 -4.88 5.28 -3.04
CA VAL A 119 -4.58 5.12 -1.61
C VAL A 119 -3.45 4.12 -1.34
N GLY A 120 -2.93 3.49 -2.38
CA GLY A 120 -1.86 2.49 -2.29
C GLY A 120 -0.46 3.04 -2.62
N TYR A 121 -0.40 4.25 -3.14
CA TYR A 121 0.83 4.90 -3.56
C TYR A 121 1.25 5.92 -2.52
N CYS A 122 2.15 5.59 -1.63
CA CYS A 122 2.57 6.42 -0.49
C CYS A 122 3.04 7.85 -0.86
N ALA A 123 2.33 8.51 -1.77
CA ALA A 123 2.51 9.87 -2.27
C ALA A 123 1.51 10.82 -1.58
N PRO A 124 1.66 12.14 -1.69
CA PRO A 124 0.78 13.12 -1.06
C PRO A 124 -0.59 13.27 -1.77
N LEU A 125 -1.24 12.14 -2.05
CA LEU A 125 -2.52 12.04 -2.76
C LEU A 125 -3.68 11.99 -1.74
N PHE A 126 -4.01 13.12 -1.13
CA PHE A 126 -5.01 13.21 -0.06
C PHE A 126 -6.43 13.49 -0.55
N GLN A 127 -6.64 13.50 -1.86
CA GLN A 127 -7.95 13.73 -2.48
C GLN A 127 -8.07 12.99 -3.81
N ALA A 128 -9.26 12.97 -4.37
CA ALA A 128 -9.53 12.55 -5.73
C ALA A 128 -9.18 13.70 -6.71
N PHE A 129 -8.67 13.35 -7.89
CA PHE A 129 -8.33 14.29 -8.96
C PHE A 129 -9.10 13.94 -10.22
N PRO A 130 -9.55 14.91 -11.03
CA PRO A 130 -10.15 14.61 -12.33
C PRO A 130 -9.24 13.71 -13.17
N LEU A 131 -9.78 12.63 -13.72
CA LEU A 131 -8.98 11.58 -14.39
C LEU A 131 -8.25 12.12 -15.64
N TYR A 132 -8.87 13.05 -16.34
CA TYR A 132 -8.36 13.57 -17.63
C TYR A 132 -7.80 15.00 -17.52
N GLU A 133 -7.41 15.42 -16.32
CA GLU A 133 -6.76 16.72 -16.09
C GLU A 133 -5.38 16.50 -15.48
N SER A 134 -4.39 17.24 -16.00
CA SER A 134 -3.05 17.20 -15.43
C SER A 134 -3.02 17.92 -14.09
N PHE A 135 -2.29 17.35 -13.13
CA PHE A 135 -2.07 17.96 -11.83
C PHE A 135 -0.68 17.65 -11.28
N GLN A 136 -0.27 18.40 -10.29
CA GLN A 136 0.94 18.16 -9.52
C GLN A 136 0.66 18.39 -8.05
N VAL A 137 1.16 17.51 -7.21
CA VAL A 137 1.13 17.65 -5.75
C VAL A 137 2.52 17.36 -5.19
N SER A 138 2.87 18.08 -4.13
CA SER A 138 4.18 17.94 -3.49
C SER A 138 4.05 17.94 -1.99
N ASP A 139 4.95 17.24 -1.33
CA ASP A 139 5.21 17.39 0.11
C ASP A 139 6.74 17.49 0.36
N VAL A 140 7.14 17.42 1.60
CA VAL A 140 8.57 17.48 1.99
C VAL A 140 9.42 16.32 1.44
N ARG A 141 8.80 15.27 0.91
CA ARG A 141 9.47 14.04 0.44
C ARG A 141 9.68 14.04 -1.05
N GLU A 142 8.67 14.51 -1.78
CA GLU A 142 8.60 14.27 -3.22
C GLU A 142 7.59 15.18 -3.92
N THR A 143 7.77 15.27 -5.22
CA THR A 143 6.77 15.80 -6.16
C THR A 143 6.16 14.65 -6.94
N PHE A 144 4.83 14.58 -6.95
CA PHE A 144 4.04 13.68 -7.76
C PHE A 144 3.39 14.48 -8.89
N ALA A 145 3.79 14.21 -10.13
CA ALA A 145 3.24 14.85 -11.31
C ALA A 145 2.43 13.83 -12.14
N TYR A 146 1.21 14.22 -12.47
CA TYR A 146 0.27 13.48 -13.29
C TYR A 146 0.00 14.30 -14.56
N GLN A 147 0.49 13.79 -15.68
CA GLN A 147 0.48 14.51 -16.95
C GLN A 147 -0.39 13.78 -17.98
N VAL A 148 -1.46 14.40 -18.39
CA VAL A 148 -2.35 13.93 -19.45
C VAL A 148 -1.85 14.44 -20.79
N SER A 149 -1.54 13.52 -21.70
CA SER A 149 -1.04 13.82 -23.04
C SER A 149 -1.74 12.95 -24.08
N ASN A 150 -2.53 13.54 -24.95
CA ASN A 150 -3.28 12.86 -26.02
C ASN A 150 -4.17 11.72 -25.49
N LYS A 151 -3.65 10.50 -25.42
CA LYS A 151 -4.36 9.29 -24.93
C LYS A 151 -3.61 8.58 -23.80
N GLU A 152 -2.49 9.14 -23.35
CA GLU A 152 -1.65 8.53 -22.33
C GLU A 152 -1.57 9.44 -21.10
N ILE A 153 -1.47 8.83 -19.95
CA ILE A 153 -1.26 9.51 -18.70
C ILE A 153 0.07 9.03 -18.12
N HIS A 154 1.00 9.97 -18.06
CA HIS A 154 2.32 9.76 -17.50
C HIS A 154 2.35 10.25 -16.06
N ILE A 155 2.84 9.40 -15.16
CA ILE A 155 2.97 9.70 -13.75
C ILE A 155 4.46 9.63 -13.40
N THR A 156 4.97 10.73 -12.85
CA THR A 156 6.35 10.80 -12.35
C THR A 156 6.36 11.12 -10.86
N ARG A 157 7.33 10.56 -10.17
CA ARG A 157 7.66 10.92 -8.79
C ARG A 157 9.10 11.42 -8.77
N ASP A 158 9.34 12.51 -8.09
CA ASP A 158 10.69 13.02 -7.91
C ASP A 158 10.96 13.25 -6.41
N PRO A 159 11.84 12.43 -5.81
CA PRO A 159 12.55 11.27 -6.39
C PRO A 159 11.66 10.02 -6.50
N GLY A 160 11.77 9.29 -7.62
CA GLY A 160 11.06 8.03 -7.78
C GLY A 160 10.86 7.57 -9.23
N PRO A 161 10.16 6.45 -9.42
CA PRO A 161 9.93 5.89 -10.74
C PRO A 161 8.86 6.64 -11.54
N ALA A 162 8.99 6.60 -12.87
CA ALA A 162 7.92 6.94 -13.80
C ALA A 162 7.00 5.74 -14.04
N LYS A 163 5.72 6.02 -14.32
CA LYS A 163 4.69 5.02 -14.62
C LYS A 163 3.75 5.52 -15.71
N ILE A 164 3.06 4.60 -16.35
CA ILE A 164 1.99 4.89 -17.32
C ILE A 164 0.69 4.36 -16.76
N LEU A 165 -0.34 5.20 -16.69
CA LEU A 165 -1.68 4.81 -16.26
C LEU A 165 -2.51 4.42 -17.48
N ASN A 166 -3.01 3.19 -17.47
CA ASN A 166 -4.09 2.78 -18.36
C ASN A 166 -5.43 3.20 -17.76
N THR A 167 -6.16 4.05 -18.47
CA THR A 167 -7.47 4.59 -18.03
C THR A 167 -8.62 3.62 -18.22
N GLU A 168 -8.44 2.56 -19.02
CA GLU A 168 -9.44 1.53 -19.19
C GLU A 168 -9.61 0.72 -17.90
N PRO A 169 -10.86 0.51 -17.46
CA PRO A 169 -11.14 -0.31 -16.30
C PRO A 169 -10.67 -1.76 -16.51
N ILE A 170 -10.11 -2.33 -15.45
CA ILE A 170 -9.65 -3.71 -15.44
C ILE A 170 -10.44 -4.58 -14.45
N HIS A 171 -10.45 -5.88 -14.70
CA HIS A 171 -10.88 -6.89 -13.75
C HIS A 171 -9.67 -7.55 -13.08
N LEU A 172 -9.72 -7.79 -11.76
CA LEU A 172 -8.62 -8.44 -11.04
C LEU A 172 -8.29 -9.83 -11.60
N THR A 173 -9.25 -10.52 -12.19
CA THR A 173 -9.07 -11.83 -12.84
C THR A 173 -8.13 -11.77 -14.04
N SER A 174 -8.11 -10.66 -14.79
CA SER A 174 -7.19 -10.47 -15.91
C SER A 174 -5.76 -10.21 -15.47
N MET A 175 -5.52 -9.89 -14.19
CA MET A 175 -4.22 -9.58 -13.63
C MET A 175 -3.54 -10.78 -12.93
N LYS A 176 -4.03 -12.00 -13.14
CA LYS A 176 -3.58 -13.21 -12.44
C LYS A 176 -2.07 -13.41 -12.49
N GLU A 177 -1.44 -13.19 -13.64
CA GLU A 177 0.02 -13.36 -13.79
C GLU A 177 0.81 -12.35 -12.96
N LEU A 178 0.40 -11.08 -12.97
CA LEU A 178 1.03 -10.02 -12.18
C LEU A 178 0.85 -10.26 -10.69
N ILE A 179 -0.33 -10.71 -10.28
CA ILE A 179 -0.61 -11.07 -8.89
C ILE A 179 0.27 -12.25 -8.47
N THR A 180 0.41 -13.27 -9.33
CA THR A 180 1.29 -14.43 -9.09
C THR A 180 2.75 -14.00 -8.91
N LYS A 181 3.27 -13.18 -9.82
CA LYS A 181 4.63 -12.61 -9.72
C LYS A 181 4.79 -11.80 -8.43
N SER A 182 3.81 -10.97 -8.09
CA SER A 182 3.82 -10.19 -6.86
C SER A 182 3.78 -11.04 -5.58
N ASN A 183 3.19 -12.23 -5.64
CA ASN A 183 3.08 -13.16 -4.51
C ASN A 183 4.23 -14.18 -4.46
N ASP A 184 5.06 -14.25 -5.48
CA ASP A 184 6.21 -15.17 -5.52
C ASP A 184 7.45 -14.53 -4.92
N TRP A 185 8.15 -15.26 -4.03
CA TRP A 185 9.33 -14.74 -3.33
C TRP A 185 10.45 -14.30 -4.28
N HIS A 186 10.66 -15.03 -5.37
CA HIS A 186 11.77 -14.76 -6.29
C HIS A 186 11.51 -13.58 -7.19
N SER A 187 10.26 -13.40 -7.62
CA SER A 187 9.83 -12.38 -8.58
C SER A 187 9.37 -11.08 -7.92
N SER A 188 8.88 -11.14 -6.67
CA SER A 188 8.27 -9.98 -6.02
C SER A 188 9.29 -9.00 -5.45
N PRO A 189 9.30 -7.74 -5.87
CA PRO A 189 10.18 -6.73 -5.28
C PRO A 189 9.80 -6.41 -3.82
N VAL A 190 8.51 -6.55 -3.47
CA VAL A 190 7.98 -6.21 -2.14
C VAL A 190 8.21 -7.30 -1.07
N LEU A 191 8.70 -8.48 -1.44
CA LEU A 191 9.09 -9.54 -0.51
C LEU A 191 10.60 -9.53 -0.18
N LYS A 192 11.37 -8.62 -0.76
CA LYS A 192 12.84 -8.56 -0.61
C LYS A 192 13.31 -7.68 0.54
N LYS A 193 12.41 -6.94 1.16
CA LYS A 193 12.71 -5.99 2.24
C LYS A 193 11.55 -5.90 3.22
N ILE A 194 11.86 -5.64 4.47
CA ILE A 194 10.87 -5.19 5.45
C ILE A 194 10.72 -3.69 5.29
N GLN A 195 9.54 -3.27 4.84
CA GLN A 195 9.24 -1.87 4.61
C GLN A 195 7.92 -1.51 5.26
N ILE A 196 7.91 -0.36 5.93
CA ILE A 196 6.73 0.21 6.58
C ILE A 196 6.70 1.69 6.27
N PHE A 197 5.53 2.21 5.91
CA PHE A 197 5.30 3.64 5.73
C PHE A 197 3.96 4.04 6.36
N GLY A 198 3.93 5.23 6.96
CA GLY A 198 2.72 5.84 7.49
C GLY A 198 2.98 7.26 7.98
N TYR A 199 1.92 7.92 8.39
CA TYR A 199 1.99 9.22 9.04
C TYR A 199 1.98 9.01 10.55
N ILE A 200 3.09 9.35 11.23
CA ILE A 200 3.23 9.28 12.68
C ILE A 200 3.23 10.70 13.22
N ASP A 201 2.22 11.04 14.00
CA ASP A 201 1.99 12.41 14.50
C ASP A 201 1.93 13.44 13.33
N GLY A 202 1.29 13.05 12.22
CA GLY A 202 1.19 13.86 11.00
C GLY A 202 2.47 13.95 10.17
N ILE A 203 3.57 13.28 10.60
CA ILE A 203 4.87 13.32 9.93
C ILE A 203 5.04 12.07 9.06
N PRO A 204 5.33 12.21 7.76
CA PRO A 204 5.68 11.08 6.91
C PRO A 204 6.88 10.35 7.48
N THR A 205 6.69 9.08 7.81
CA THR A 205 7.68 8.25 8.48
C THR A 205 7.76 6.89 7.81
N SER A 206 8.96 6.41 7.53
CA SER A 206 9.16 5.06 6.99
C SER A 206 10.28 4.33 7.70
N ILE A 207 10.17 3.01 7.71
CA ILE A 207 11.23 2.08 8.09
C ILE A 207 11.52 1.19 6.89
N ASN A 208 12.79 1.13 6.50
CA ASN A 208 13.29 0.21 5.49
C ASN A 208 14.36 -0.67 6.15
N ASP A 209 14.03 -1.93 6.36
CA ASP A 209 14.81 -2.88 7.18
C ASP A 209 15.03 -2.32 8.60
N ASN A 210 16.18 -1.72 8.89
CA ASN A 210 16.45 -1.07 10.17
C ASN A 210 16.72 0.44 10.05
N VAL A 211 16.46 1.05 8.90
CA VAL A 211 16.67 2.49 8.68
C VAL A 211 15.35 3.23 8.82
N LEU A 212 15.25 4.05 9.86
CA LEU A 212 14.14 4.99 10.06
C LEU A 212 14.39 6.26 9.24
N LYS A 213 13.37 6.69 8.50
CA LYS A 213 13.35 7.97 7.77
C LYS A 213 12.16 8.78 8.23
N ARG A 214 12.39 10.03 8.58
CA ARG A 214 11.36 11.00 8.96
C ARG A 214 11.57 12.31 8.22
N TYR A 215 10.46 12.97 7.91
CA TYR A 215 10.48 14.25 7.19
C TYR A 215 9.78 15.30 8.06
N PHE A 216 10.57 16.09 8.76
CA PHE A 216 10.09 17.09 9.68
C PHE A 216 10.64 18.48 9.35
N GLN A 217 9.80 19.51 9.33
CA GLN A 217 10.16 20.89 9.02
C GLN A 217 10.99 21.03 7.72
N GLY A 218 10.58 20.34 6.66
CA GLY A 218 11.27 20.39 5.37
C GLY A 218 12.61 19.65 5.32
N LYS A 219 13.01 18.95 6.41
CA LYS A 219 14.26 18.21 6.48
C LYS A 219 14.02 16.71 6.57
N LYS A 220 14.84 15.96 5.84
CA LYS A 220 14.92 14.49 5.95
C LYS A 220 15.92 14.13 7.04
N SER A 221 15.50 13.26 7.97
CA SER A 221 16.40 12.59 8.91
C SER A 221 16.42 11.09 8.63
N GLU A 222 17.59 10.49 8.70
CA GLU A 222 17.81 9.04 8.58
C GLU A 222 18.62 8.54 9.77
N HIS A 223 18.14 7.46 10.39
CA HIS A 223 18.79 6.83 11.52
C HIS A 223 18.77 5.31 11.37
N SER A 224 19.93 4.66 11.57
CA SER A 224 19.98 3.22 11.73
C SER A 224 19.56 2.87 13.15
N LEU A 225 18.49 2.09 13.27
CA LEU A 225 17.93 1.68 14.56
C LEU A 225 18.59 0.42 15.08
N THR A 226 18.84 0.37 16.38
CA THR A 226 19.11 -0.87 17.11
C THR A 226 17.87 -1.77 17.12
N SER A 227 18.02 -3.05 17.46
CA SER A 227 16.89 -3.98 17.53
C SER A 227 15.81 -3.56 18.53
N SER A 228 16.21 -2.94 19.65
CA SER A 228 15.27 -2.43 20.67
C SER A 228 14.51 -1.20 20.16
N GLU A 229 15.19 -0.24 19.54
CA GLU A 229 14.59 0.94 18.94
C GLU A 229 13.67 0.57 17.77
N LEU A 230 14.07 -0.38 16.92
CA LEU A 230 13.25 -0.89 15.83
C LEU A 230 11.95 -1.50 16.36
N THR A 231 12.04 -2.34 17.39
CA THR A 231 10.87 -2.91 18.04
C THR A 231 9.96 -1.81 18.60
N TYR A 232 10.52 -0.84 19.32
CA TYR A 232 9.76 0.30 19.86
C TYR A 232 9.03 1.08 18.75
N TRP A 233 9.74 1.45 17.69
CA TRP A 233 9.12 2.18 16.58
C TRP A 233 7.98 1.41 15.93
N ILE A 234 8.15 0.12 15.70
CA ILE A 234 7.14 -0.71 15.06
C ILE A 234 5.93 -0.91 15.96
N THR A 235 6.14 -1.24 17.23
CA THR A 235 5.02 -1.58 18.14
C THR A 235 4.35 -0.37 18.75
N GLU A 236 5.12 0.63 19.20
CA GLU A 236 4.57 1.79 19.90
C GLU A 236 4.23 2.95 18.96
N LYS A 237 5.08 3.23 17.97
CA LYS A 237 4.85 4.37 17.06
C LYS A 237 3.99 4.01 15.86
N PHE A 238 4.28 2.91 15.17
CA PHE A 238 3.42 2.43 14.09
C PHE A 238 2.22 1.63 14.60
N CYS A 239 2.14 1.29 15.88
CA CYS A 239 1.08 0.47 16.48
C CYS A 239 0.86 -0.86 15.75
N ILE A 240 1.94 -1.47 15.24
CA ILE A 240 1.89 -2.78 14.60
C ILE A 240 1.97 -3.86 15.67
N ASP A 241 1.10 -4.87 15.57
CA ASP A 241 1.04 -6.01 16.49
C ASP A 241 2.42 -6.70 16.58
N LYS A 242 2.97 -6.76 17.80
CA LYS A 242 4.31 -7.30 18.06
C LYS A 242 4.48 -8.74 17.57
N LYS A 243 3.46 -9.59 17.79
CA LYS A 243 3.52 -10.99 17.37
C LYS A 243 3.53 -11.13 15.84
N MET A 244 2.74 -10.31 15.16
CA MET A 244 2.74 -10.30 13.70
C MET A 244 4.08 -9.82 13.14
N TYR A 245 4.67 -8.78 13.74
CA TYR A 245 6.00 -8.32 13.35
C TYR A 245 7.06 -9.40 13.52
N GLN A 246 7.10 -10.06 14.69
CA GLN A 246 8.01 -11.16 14.96
C GLN A 246 7.85 -12.30 13.94
N THR A 247 6.60 -12.73 13.69
CA THR A 247 6.31 -13.78 12.70
C THR A 247 6.82 -13.40 11.29
N ALA A 248 6.60 -12.15 10.86
CA ALA A 248 7.10 -11.68 9.56
C ALA A 248 8.63 -11.71 9.49
N THR A 249 9.28 -11.24 10.56
CA THR A 249 10.75 -11.19 10.65
C THR A 249 11.37 -12.58 10.64
N GLU A 250 10.79 -13.53 11.37
CA GLU A 250 11.25 -14.92 11.39
C GLU A 250 11.18 -15.55 9.99
N ILE A 251 10.03 -15.44 9.31
CA ILE A 251 9.85 -15.93 7.94
C ILE A 251 10.85 -15.27 6.98
N PHE A 252 11.03 -13.96 7.10
CA PHE A 252 11.94 -13.18 6.25
C PHE A 252 13.39 -13.63 6.44
N ASN A 253 13.86 -13.77 7.69
CA ASN A 253 15.22 -14.16 8.02
C ASN A 253 15.51 -15.62 7.60
N GLU A 254 14.59 -16.53 7.86
CA GLU A 254 14.74 -17.93 7.43
C GLU A 254 14.91 -18.02 5.90
N LYS A 255 14.10 -17.29 5.15
CA LYS A 255 14.15 -17.34 3.69
C LYS A 255 15.40 -16.67 3.11
N THR A 256 15.83 -15.55 3.68
CA THR A 256 17.04 -14.82 3.25
C THR A 256 18.31 -15.61 3.57
N SER A 257 18.38 -16.27 4.71
CA SER A 257 19.51 -17.11 5.10
C SER A 257 19.65 -18.33 4.18
N LYS A 258 18.54 -19.02 3.86
CA LYS A 258 18.55 -20.14 2.91
C LYS A 258 19.00 -19.72 1.52
N ASN A 259 18.59 -18.55 1.04
CA ASN A 259 19.03 -18.04 -0.26
C ASN A 259 20.53 -17.70 -0.29
N LYS A 260 21.08 -17.14 0.79
CA LYS A 260 22.54 -16.88 0.90
C LYS A 260 23.35 -18.18 0.88
N LEU A 261 22.91 -19.20 1.59
CA LEU A 261 23.57 -20.50 1.64
C LEU A 261 23.57 -21.17 0.26
N LEU A 262 22.44 -21.15 -0.45
CA LEU A 262 22.30 -21.71 -1.80
C LEU A 262 23.21 -21.00 -2.81
N LEU A 263 23.29 -19.68 -2.78
CA LEU A 263 24.17 -18.90 -3.64
C LEU A 263 25.65 -19.21 -3.36
N HIS A 264 26.02 -19.39 -2.09
CA HIS A 264 27.38 -19.76 -1.71
C HIS A 264 27.75 -21.18 -2.18
N MET A 265 26.83 -22.14 -2.08
CA MET A 265 27.04 -23.51 -2.60
C MET A 265 27.20 -23.50 -4.12
N LEU A 266 26.38 -22.73 -4.86
CA LEU A 266 26.48 -22.62 -6.32
C LEU A 266 27.78 -21.94 -6.78
N SER A 267 28.27 -20.95 -6.04
CA SER A 267 29.54 -20.30 -6.37
C SER A 267 30.75 -21.22 -6.15
N ASN A 268 30.69 -22.08 -5.13
CA ASN A 268 31.76 -23.05 -4.83
C ASN A 268 31.73 -24.31 -5.72
N SER A 269 30.64 -24.57 -6.45
CA SER A 269 30.55 -25.68 -7.38
C SER A 269 30.99 -25.35 -8.81
N LEU A 270 31.37 -24.11 -9.06
CA LEU A 270 31.86 -23.59 -10.37
C LEU A 270 33.40 -23.46 -10.43
N PHE A 271 34.09 -23.93 -9.38
CA PHE A 271 35.53 -24.10 -9.30
C PHE A 271 35.87 -25.58 -9.01
#